data_fdd62400e7d0562f97252af90570e028
#
_entry.id   fdd62400e7d0562f97252af90570e028
#
_cell.length_a   1.000
_cell.length_b   1.000
_cell.length_c   1.000
_cell.angle_alpha   90.00
_cell.angle_beta   90.00
_cell.angle_gamma   90.00
#
_symmetry.space_group_name_H-M   'P 1'
#
loop_
_entity.id
_entity.type
_entity.pdbx_description
1 polymer ?
#
loop_
_entity_poly.entity_id
_entity_poly.type
_entity_poly.pdbx_seq_one_letter_code
_entity_poly.pdbx_strand_id
1 'polypeptide(L)'
;MTAGFPIDGIRNCVSTELIAFTAAIVLIALINGFIKLSRKKKDGRAVLLLAFFHPNCDSGGGGERVLWVMINALLKDKSISSRLRICIYSSVTSRTKSEILAGVNNSFRIDITDYYDKISIVPVYSSPLLDAKWYSTAVNLCL
;
A
#
# COMPACT_ATOMS: atom_id res chain seq x y z
N MET A 1 3.91 34.37 62.41
CA MET A 1 3.53 33.10 61.79
C MET A 1 3.53 33.33 60.28
N THR A 2 4.64 33.05 59.59
CA THR A 2 4.77 33.17 58.16
C THR A 2 4.67 31.77 57.56
N ALA A 3 3.54 31.50 56.90
CA ALA A 3 3.32 30.27 56.19
C ALA A 3 4.15 30.27 54.91
N GLY A 4 5.26 29.50 54.86
CA GLY A 4 6.03 29.26 53.68
C GLY A 4 5.25 28.35 52.72
N PHE A 5 4.96 28.84 51.53
CA PHE A 5 4.39 28.01 50.45
C PHE A 5 5.45 27.01 49.96
N PRO A 6 5.10 25.74 49.74
CA PRO A 6 6.04 24.74 49.26
C PRO A 6 6.32 24.96 47.76
N ILE A 7 7.42 25.63 47.46
CA ILE A 7 7.85 25.96 46.08
C ILE A 7 8.45 24.71 45.37
N ASP A 8 8.83 23.68 46.12
CA ASP A 8 9.52 22.51 45.62
C ASP A 8 8.65 21.57 44.75
N GLY A 9 7.35 21.53 45.00
CA GLY A 9 6.41 20.72 44.21
C GLY A 9 6.18 21.22 42.80
N ILE A 10 6.25 22.53 42.59
CA ILE A 10 6.02 23.17 41.27
C ILE A 10 7.23 23.00 40.35
N ARG A 11 8.45 23.04 40.89
CA ARG A 11 9.70 22.87 40.12
C ARG A 11 9.81 21.45 39.56
N ASN A 12 9.41 20.44 40.30
CA ASN A 12 9.50 19.03 39.83
C ASN A 12 8.43 18.71 38.78
N CYS A 13 7.25 19.30 38.85
CA CYS A 13 6.18 19.10 37.88
C CYS A 13 6.54 19.73 36.51
N VAL A 14 7.06 20.96 36.51
CA VAL A 14 7.47 21.66 35.28
C VAL A 14 8.67 20.97 34.60
N SER A 15 9.59 20.40 35.36
CA SER A 15 10.75 19.69 34.80
C SER A 15 10.37 18.35 34.14
N THR A 16 9.42 17.60 34.69
CA THR A 16 8.96 16.32 34.12
C THR A 16 8.18 16.52 32.84
N GLU A 17 7.33 17.53 32.77
CA GLU A 17 6.60 17.89 31.53
C GLU A 17 7.56 18.33 30.43
N LEU A 18 8.58 19.14 30.76
CA LEU A 18 9.58 19.59 29.78
C LEU A 18 10.40 18.43 29.22
N ILE A 19 10.78 17.49 30.08
CA ILE A 19 11.53 16.29 29.67
C ILE A 19 10.66 15.39 28.76
N ALA A 20 9.37 15.22 29.06
CA ALA A 20 8.45 14.46 28.24
C ALA A 20 8.25 15.10 26.85
N PHE A 21 8.13 16.41 26.78
CA PHE A 21 8.01 17.15 25.52
C PHE A 21 9.27 17.04 24.66
N THR A 22 10.45 17.18 25.25
CA THR A 22 11.72 17.06 24.51
C THR A 22 11.94 15.63 24.03
N ALA A 23 11.60 14.62 24.80
CA ALA A 23 11.67 13.23 24.40
C ALA A 23 10.73 12.92 23.23
N ALA A 24 9.50 13.46 23.23
CA ALA A 24 8.56 13.31 22.14
C ALA A 24 9.07 13.95 20.84
N ILE A 25 9.64 15.14 20.90
CA ILE A 25 10.22 15.82 19.72
C ILE A 25 11.39 15.01 19.15
N VAL A 26 12.28 14.50 19.99
CA VAL A 26 13.41 13.67 19.56
C VAL A 26 12.91 12.38 18.91
N LEU A 27 11.91 11.74 19.48
CA LEU A 27 11.33 10.51 18.93
C LEU A 27 10.71 10.77 17.54
N ILE A 28 9.96 11.85 17.38
CA ILE A 28 9.39 12.26 16.07
C ILE A 28 10.50 12.53 15.05
N ALA A 29 11.57 13.21 15.46
CA ALA A 29 12.71 13.47 14.59
C ALA A 29 13.42 12.19 14.16
N LEU A 30 13.59 11.21 15.07
CA LEU A 30 14.16 9.90 14.78
C LEU A 30 13.28 9.09 13.82
N ILE A 31 11.96 9.08 14.03
CA ILE A 31 11.00 8.40 13.15
C ILE A 31 11.05 9.01 11.75
N ASN A 32 11.02 10.35 11.64
CA ASN A 32 11.11 11.04 10.36
C ASN A 32 12.45 10.79 9.67
N GLY A 33 13.56 10.75 10.42
CA GLY A 33 14.87 10.40 9.93
C GLY A 33 14.91 8.95 9.39
N PHE A 34 14.33 8.01 10.12
CA PHE A 34 14.25 6.60 9.71
C PHE A 34 13.40 6.41 8.46
N ILE A 35 12.24 7.09 8.35
CA ILE A 35 11.40 7.09 7.15
C ILE A 35 12.17 7.65 5.95
N LYS A 36 12.95 8.71 6.16
CA LYS A 36 13.74 9.33 5.09
C LYS A 36 14.91 8.45 4.62
N LEU A 37 15.56 7.72 5.52
CA LEU A 37 16.61 6.75 5.19
C LEU A 37 16.06 5.50 4.49
N SER A 38 14.86 5.05 4.87
CA SER A 38 14.21 3.88 4.25
C SER A 38 13.79 4.13 2.80
N ARG A 39 13.67 5.40 2.39
CA ARG A 39 13.50 5.80 0.99
C ARG A 39 14.85 5.78 0.26
N LYS A 40 15.56 4.65 0.28
CA LYS A 40 16.82 4.48 -0.42
C LYS A 40 16.61 4.76 -1.91
N LYS A 41 17.15 5.87 -2.41
CA LYS A 41 17.30 6.16 -3.83
C LYS A 41 18.12 5.04 -4.47
N LYS A 42 17.46 4.11 -5.13
CA LYS A 42 18.13 3.20 -6.05
C LYS A 42 18.35 4.02 -7.35
N ASP A 43 19.58 4.23 -7.71
CA ASP A 43 20.02 4.93 -8.93
C ASP A 43 19.60 6.41 -9.09
N GLY A 44 19.60 7.19 -8.03
CA GLY A 44 19.35 8.63 -8.14
C GLY A 44 17.97 9.04 -8.67
N ARG A 45 17.15 8.09 -9.15
CA ARG A 45 15.77 8.31 -9.63
C ARG A 45 14.77 7.70 -8.67
N ALA A 46 13.76 8.45 -8.30
CA ALA A 46 12.67 7.97 -7.46
C ALA A 46 11.95 6.80 -8.13
N VAL A 47 11.79 5.68 -7.43
CA VAL A 47 10.94 4.57 -7.87
C VAL A 47 9.49 5.01 -7.84
N LEU A 48 8.79 4.84 -8.95
CA LEU A 48 7.37 5.08 -9.06
C LEU A 48 6.63 3.78 -8.69
N LEU A 49 6.03 3.76 -7.51
CA LEU A 49 5.18 2.64 -7.08
C LEU A 49 3.72 2.98 -7.36
N LEU A 50 3.09 2.17 -8.20
CA LEU A 50 1.68 2.27 -8.51
C LEU A 50 0.94 1.07 -7.90
N ALA A 51 -0.10 1.36 -7.12
CA ALA A 51 -0.88 0.33 -6.45
C ALA A 51 -2.31 0.30 -7.00
N PHE A 52 -2.80 -0.91 -7.32
CA PHE A 52 -4.15 -1.17 -7.73
C PHE A 52 -4.83 -2.06 -6.69
N PHE A 53 -6.09 -1.81 -6.42
CA PHE A 53 -6.94 -2.71 -5.67
C PHE A 53 -7.96 -3.34 -6.62
N HIS A 54 -7.87 -4.65 -6.80
CA HIS A 54 -8.80 -5.40 -7.65
C HIS A 54 -9.06 -6.77 -7.03
N PRO A 55 -10.26 -7.01 -6.46
CA PRO A 55 -10.53 -8.25 -5.72
C PRO A 55 -10.23 -9.53 -6.49
N ASN A 56 -10.66 -9.61 -7.73
CA ASN A 56 -10.55 -10.80 -8.57
C ASN A 56 -9.74 -10.50 -9.85
N CYS A 57 -8.44 -10.25 -9.72
CA CYS A 57 -7.61 -9.85 -10.87
C CYS A 57 -7.41 -10.95 -11.93
N ASP A 58 -7.90 -12.17 -11.71
CA ASP A 58 -7.75 -13.36 -12.54
C ASP A 58 -9.07 -13.91 -13.10
N SER A 59 -10.22 -13.27 -12.87
CA SER A 59 -11.53 -13.83 -13.22
C SER A 59 -11.90 -13.72 -14.71
N GLY A 60 -11.19 -12.91 -15.47
CA GLY A 60 -11.38 -12.84 -16.93
C GLY A 60 -12.53 -11.94 -17.39
N GLY A 61 -13.09 -11.11 -16.52
CA GLY A 61 -14.17 -10.19 -16.80
C GLY A 61 -13.75 -8.89 -17.45
N GLY A 62 -14.70 -7.99 -17.68
CA GLY A 62 -14.46 -6.69 -18.32
C GLY A 62 -13.61 -5.75 -17.46
N GLY A 63 -13.80 -5.75 -16.14
CA GLY A 63 -13.02 -4.96 -15.19
C GLY A 63 -11.55 -5.36 -15.17
N GLU A 64 -11.29 -6.66 -15.16
CA GLU A 64 -9.95 -7.25 -15.21
C GLU A 64 -9.26 -6.88 -16.51
N ARG A 65 -9.98 -6.92 -17.63
CA ARG A 65 -9.43 -6.51 -18.92
C ARG A 65 -8.95 -5.05 -18.89
N VAL A 66 -9.75 -4.14 -18.32
CA VAL A 66 -9.37 -2.73 -18.17
C VAL A 66 -8.11 -2.60 -17.31
N LEU A 67 -8.05 -3.28 -16.17
CA LEU A 67 -6.88 -3.30 -15.30
C LEU A 67 -5.62 -3.71 -16.07
N TRP A 68 -5.67 -4.86 -16.76
CA TRP A 68 -4.51 -5.41 -17.44
C TRP A 68 -4.08 -4.63 -18.69
N VAL A 69 -5.03 -4.04 -19.43
CA VAL A 69 -4.74 -3.11 -20.53
C VAL A 69 -4.01 -1.88 -20.01
N MET A 70 -4.47 -1.30 -18.91
CA MET A 70 -3.84 -0.14 -18.29
C MET A 70 -2.42 -0.47 -17.78
N ILE A 71 -2.25 -1.60 -17.10
CA ILE A 71 -0.94 -2.07 -16.63
C ILE A 71 0.01 -2.26 -17.82
N ASN A 72 -0.44 -2.91 -18.89
CA ASN A 72 0.37 -3.12 -20.08
C ASN A 72 0.81 -1.79 -20.73
N ALA A 73 -0.10 -0.84 -20.84
CA ALA A 73 0.21 0.48 -21.38
C ALA A 73 1.29 1.21 -20.56
N LEU A 74 1.14 1.18 -19.21
CA LEU A 74 2.11 1.78 -18.31
C LEU A 74 3.49 1.11 -18.34
N LEU A 75 3.53 -0.21 -18.48
CA LEU A 75 4.79 -0.96 -18.57
C LEU A 75 5.50 -0.75 -19.89
N LYS A 76 4.78 -0.49 -20.97
CA LYS A 76 5.33 -0.20 -22.31
C LYS A 76 5.77 1.26 -22.47
N ASP A 77 5.34 2.16 -21.61
CA ASP A 77 5.78 3.55 -21.65
C ASP A 77 7.25 3.67 -21.23
N LYS A 78 8.11 3.93 -22.20
CA LYS A 78 9.57 4.02 -21.99
C LYS A 78 9.99 5.12 -21.03
N SER A 79 9.16 6.13 -20.83
CA SER A 79 9.47 7.29 -19.96
C SER A 79 9.43 6.92 -18.48
N ILE A 80 8.57 5.97 -18.10
CA ILE A 80 8.34 5.58 -16.70
C ILE A 80 8.70 4.13 -16.41
N SER A 81 8.68 3.25 -17.41
CA SER A 81 8.83 1.80 -17.26
C SER A 81 10.07 1.39 -16.49
N SER A 82 11.20 2.09 -16.67
CA SER A 82 12.47 1.74 -16.00
C SER A 82 12.39 1.86 -14.47
N ARG A 83 11.59 2.78 -13.97
CA ARG A 83 11.41 3.07 -12.53
C ARG A 83 10.07 2.62 -11.96
N LEU A 84 9.16 2.14 -12.83
CA LEU A 84 7.82 1.72 -12.44
C LEU A 84 7.86 0.37 -11.71
N ARG A 85 7.13 0.29 -10.62
CA ARG A 85 6.77 -0.94 -9.91
C ARG A 85 5.27 -0.93 -9.70
N ILE A 86 4.63 -2.06 -9.95
CA ILE A 86 3.19 -2.21 -9.85
C ILE A 86 2.89 -3.20 -8.74
N CYS A 87 1.96 -2.82 -7.87
CA CYS A 87 1.45 -3.65 -6.80
C CYS A 87 -0.06 -3.83 -6.99
N ILE A 88 -0.53 -5.07 -7.07
CA ILE A 88 -1.95 -5.39 -7.20
C ILE A 88 -2.39 -6.06 -5.91
N TYR A 89 -3.30 -5.42 -5.20
CA TYR A 89 -3.96 -6.00 -4.03
C TYR A 89 -5.18 -6.78 -4.51
N SER A 90 -5.17 -8.09 -4.30
CA SER A 90 -6.23 -8.99 -4.76
C SER A 90 -6.59 -10.03 -3.71
N SER A 91 -7.83 -10.50 -3.70
CA SER A 91 -8.26 -11.60 -2.83
C SER A 91 -7.89 -12.97 -3.38
N VAL A 92 -7.29 -13.04 -4.56
CA VAL A 92 -6.83 -14.31 -5.16
C VAL A 92 -5.66 -14.86 -4.36
N THR A 93 -5.90 -15.99 -3.69
CA THR A 93 -4.90 -16.67 -2.83
C THR A 93 -4.51 -18.05 -3.35
N SER A 94 -5.29 -18.61 -4.28
CA SER A 94 -5.15 -19.98 -4.75
C SER A 94 -4.19 -20.15 -5.93
N ARG A 95 -3.83 -19.05 -6.61
CA ARG A 95 -2.99 -19.06 -7.82
C ARG A 95 -1.67 -18.36 -7.59
N THR A 96 -0.64 -18.89 -8.22
CA THR A 96 0.66 -18.24 -8.27
C THR A 96 0.63 -17.04 -9.23
N LYS A 97 1.55 -16.10 -9.05
CA LYS A 97 1.69 -14.95 -9.95
C LYS A 97 1.89 -15.36 -11.40
N SER A 98 2.68 -16.42 -11.65
CA SER A 98 2.91 -16.95 -13.00
C SER A 98 1.63 -17.47 -13.66
N GLU A 99 0.80 -18.18 -12.91
CA GLU A 99 -0.50 -18.67 -13.38
C GLU A 99 -1.47 -17.53 -13.70
N ILE A 100 -1.48 -16.49 -12.86
CA ILE A 100 -2.30 -15.30 -13.10
C ILE A 100 -1.88 -14.61 -14.38
N LEU A 101 -0.58 -14.35 -14.58
CA LEU A 101 -0.08 -13.69 -15.79
C LEU A 101 -0.29 -14.54 -17.05
N ALA A 102 -0.15 -15.87 -16.96
CA ALA A 102 -0.49 -16.76 -18.05
C ALA A 102 -1.98 -16.71 -18.38
N GLY A 103 -2.85 -16.67 -17.36
CA GLY A 103 -4.29 -16.48 -17.53
C GLY A 103 -4.64 -15.18 -18.23
N VAL A 104 -3.95 -14.09 -17.92
CA VAL A 104 -4.11 -12.77 -18.57
C VAL A 104 -3.77 -12.85 -20.06
N ASN A 105 -2.66 -13.50 -20.40
CA ASN A 105 -2.29 -13.68 -21.81
C ASN A 105 -3.33 -14.53 -22.55
N ASN A 106 -3.80 -15.62 -21.94
CA ASN A 106 -4.79 -16.49 -22.55
C ASN A 106 -6.14 -15.80 -22.77
N SER A 107 -6.63 -15.05 -21.75
CA SER A 107 -7.97 -14.43 -21.77
C SER A 107 -8.01 -13.13 -22.56
N PHE A 108 -6.96 -12.31 -22.47
CA PHE A 108 -6.99 -10.95 -23.01
C PHE A 108 -5.99 -10.72 -24.16
N ARG A 109 -5.13 -11.72 -24.47
CA ARG A 109 -4.04 -11.59 -25.45
C ARG A 109 -3.05 -10.49 -25.07
N ILE A 110 -2.83 -10.29 -23.78
CA ILE A 110 -1.89 -9.30 -23.25
C ILE A 110 -0.71 -10.05 -22.68
N ASP A 111 0.44 -9.96 -23.38
CA ASP A 111 1.68 -10.54 -22.87
C ASP A 111 2.46 -9.48 -22.09
N ILE A 112 2.66 -9.76 -20.79
CA ILE A 112 3.39 -8.94 -19.83
C ILE A 112 4.45 -9.76 -19.08
N THR A 113 4.80 -10.92 -19.59
CA THR A 113 5.80 -11.83 -18.99
C THR A 113 7.17 -11.19 -18.86
N ASP A 114 7.59 -10.35 -19.82
CA ASP A 114 8.84 -9.59 -19.77
C ASP A 114 8.93 -8.63 -18.57
N TYR A 115 7.80 -8.29 -17.99
CA TYR A 115 7.71 -7.37 -16.86
C TYR A 115 7.42 -8.06 -15.52
N TYR A 116 7.66 -9.38 -15.45
CA TYR A 116 7.39 -10.18 -14.27
C TYR A 116 7.93 -9.55 -12.98
N ASP A 117 9.18 -9.09 -12.96
CA ASP A 117 9.83 -8.52 -11.79
C ASP A 117 9.28 -7.14 -11.37
N LYS A 118 8.54 -6.48 -12.26
CA LYS A 118 7.95 -5.16 -11.98
C LYS A 118 6.56 -5.22 -11.36
N ILE A 119 5.92 -6.39 -11.41
CA ILE A 119 4.57 -6.61 -10.91
C ILE A 119 4.65 -7.41 -9.61
N SER A 120 3.93 -7.00 -8.60
CA SER A 120 3.72 -7.74 -7.35
C SER A 120 2.24 -7.92 -7.12
N ILE A 121 1.81 -9.13 -6.80
CA ILE A 121 0.44 -9.44 -6.40
C ILE A 121 0.47 -9.71 -4.92
N VAL A 122 -0.27 -8.91 -4.17
CA VAL A 122 -0.34 -8.99 -2.70
C VAL A 122 -1.72 -9.51 -2.34
N PRO A 123 -1.80 -10.69 -1.71
CA PRO A 123 -3.07 -11.23 -1.27
C PRO A 123 -3.64 -10.35 -0.15
N VAL A 124 -4.87 -9.89 -0.34
CA VAL A 124 -5.64 -9.26 0.71
C VAL A 124 -6.58 -10.33 1.25
N TYR A 125 -6.33 -10.75 2.47
CA TYR A 125 -7.25 -11.65 3.17
C TYR A 125 -8.52 -10.86 3.46
N SER A 126 -9.44 -10.91 2.52
CA SER A 126 -10.64 -10.10 2.57
C SER A 126 -11.57 -10.62 3.64
N SER A 127 -12.01 -9.71 4.46
CA SER A 127 -13.30 -9.80 5.13
C SER A 127 -14.37 -10.19 4.10
N PRO A 128 -15.38 -11.00 4.47
CA PRO A 128 -16.52 -11.36 3.61
C PRO A 128 -17.19 -10.14 2.93
N LEU A 129 -16.94 -8.93 3.41
CA LEU A 129 -17.41 -7.66 2.86
C LEU A 129 -16.90 -7.34 1.45
N LEU A 130 -15.83 -7.99 0.96
CA LEU A 130 -15.27 -7.78 -0.37
C LEU A 130 -15.69 -8.89 -1.37
N ASP A 131 -16.46 -9.88 -0.92
CA ASP A 131 -16.98 -10.91 -1.80
C ASP A 131 -18.17 -10.35 -2.61
N ALA A 132 -18.08 -10.45 -3.93
CA ALA A 132 -19.13 -10.02 -4.86
C ALA A 132 -20.50 -10.66 -4.54
N LYS A 133 -20.53 -11.84 -3.93
CA LYS A 133 -21.74 -12.48 -3.43
C LYS A 133 -22.49 -11.66 -2.38
N TRP A 134 -21.76 -10.90 -1.57
CA TRP A 134 -22.38 -10.05 -0.55
C TRP A 134 -23.13 -8.86 -1.14
N TYR A 135 -22.60 -8.27 -2.21
CA TYR A 135 -23.24 -7.14 -2.88
C TYR A 135 -24.51 -7.56 -3.65
N SER A 136 -24.50 -8.76 -4.26
CA SER A 136 -25.70 -9.28 -4.91
C SER A 136 -26.82 -9.56 -3.93
N THR A 137 -26.50 -10.03 -2.72
CA THR A 137 -27.47 -10.30 -1.66
C THR A 137 -28.01 -9.00 -1.05
N ALA A 138 -27.17 -7.98 -0.89
CA ALA A 138 -27.59 -6.68 -0.38
C ALA A 138 -28.51 -5.92 -1.35
N VAL A 139 -28.24 -6.02 -2.66
CA VAL A 139 -29.11 -5.41 -3.69
C VAL A 139 -30.47 -6.12 -3.78
N ASN A 140 -30.53 -7.42 -3.61
CA ASN A 140 -31.78 -8.19 -3.59
C ASN A 140 -32.62 -7.97 -2.32
N LEU A 141 -32.04 -7.42 -1.26
CA LEU A 141 -32.75 -7.06 -0.02
C LEU A 141 -33.35 -5.64 -0.08
N CYS A 142 -32.95 -4.83 -1.05
CA CYS A 142 -33.44 -3.45 -1.24
C CYS A 142 -34.50 -3.32 -2.37
N LEU A 143 -34.89 -4.43 -3.00
CA LEU A 143 -36.01 -4.54 -3.96
C LEU A 143 -37.15 -5.32 -3.34
#